data_cbb2445aec861a6b1ffd0f6925b1ec84
#
_entry.id   cbb2445aec861a6b1ffd0f6925b1ec84
#
_cell.length_a   1.000
_cell.length_b   1.000
_cell.length_c   1.000
_cell.angle_alpha   90.00
_cell.angle_beta   90.00
_cell.angle_gamma   90.00
#
_symmetry.space_group_name_H-M   'P 1'
#
loop_
_entity.id
_entity.type
_entity.pdbx_description
1 polymer ?
#
loop_
_entity_poly.entity_id
_entity_poly.type
_entity_poly.pdbx_seq_one_letter_code
_entity_poly.pdbx_strand_id
1 'polypeptide(L)'
;MEAEQKALDSIMVEAFAMVKETCRRMVGQSFRVSGQNAEWNMIPYDVQLLGAIVLHNGKVSEMKTGEGKTLVATMPIYLNALTGRGVHVITVNDYLAQRDAEWMGEVYRRLGLSVGFILNSMDNVKRREMYACDITYGTNNEFGFDYLRDNMALHPDELCQRDHA
;
A
#
# COMPACT_ATOMS: atom_id res chain seq x y z
N MET A 1 20.28 3.98 -0.05
CA MET A 1 19.47 3.95 1.20
C MET A 1 19.53 5.27 1.96
N GLU A 2 20.66 5.72 2.55
CA GLU A 2 20.68 6.95 3.37
C GLU A 2 20.31 8.24 2.60
N ALA A 3 20.80 8.40 1.37
CA ALA A 3 20.45 9.55 0.51
C ALA A 3 18.98 9.54 0.10
N GLU A 4 18.43 8.36 -0.17
CA GLU A 4 17.03 8.18 -0.52
C GLU A 4 16.10 8.46 0.67
N GLN A 5 16.46 7.98 1.88
CA GLN A 5 15.71 8.30 3.09
C GLN A 5 15.68 9.81 3.34
N LYS A 6 16.80 10.50 3.18
CA LYS A 6 16.86 11.97 3.29
C LYS A 6 15.98 12.68 2.26
N ALA A 7 15.91 12.14 1.03
CA ALA A 7 15.02 12.68 0.01
C ALA A 7 13.54 12.48 0.39
N LEU A 8 13.16 11.29 0.85
CA LEU A 8 11.80 11.01 1.34
C LEU A 8 11.44 11.89 2.54
N ASP A 9 12.34 12.05 3.51
CA ASP A 9 12.13 12.92 4.66
C ASP A 9 11.89 14.38 4.25
N SER A 10 12.59 14.84 3.20
CA SER A 10 12.46 16.23 2.71
C SER A 10 11.12 16.54 2.05
N ILE A 11 10.43 15.52 1.49
CA ILE A 11 9.13 15.68 0.81
C ILE A 11 7.95 15.13 1.63
N MET A 12 8.21 14.58 2.82
CA MET A 12 7.19 13.90 3.64
C MET A 12 5.98 14.81 3.94
N VAL A 13 6.22 16.07 4.28
CA VAL A 13 5.15 17.01 4.63
C VAL A 13 4.22 17.25 3.44
N GLU A 14 4.78 17.50 2.27
CA GLU A 14 4.03 17.71 1.04
C GLU A 14 3.30 16.43 0.61
N ALA A 15 3.95 15.28 0.69
CA ALA A 15 3.34 14.00 0.35
C ALA A 15 2.13 13.68 1.25
N PHE A 16 2.26 13.89 2.56
CA PHE A 16 1.15 13.67 3.50
C PHE A 16 0.03 14.69 3.30
N ALA A 17 0.36 15.94 2.99
CA ALA A 17 -0.62 16.97 2.65
C ALA A 17 -1.39 16.60 1.36
N MET A 18 -0.71 16.06 0.35
CA MET A 18 -1.36 15.58 -0.89
C MET A 18 -2.32 14.44 -0.62
N VAL A 19 -1.95 13.46 0.20
CA VAL A 19 -2.86 12.36 0.60
C VAL A 19 -4.07 12.92 1.33
N LYS A 20 -3.86 13.78 2.33
CA LYS A 20 -4.96 14.39 3.11
C LYS A 20 -5.91 15.21 2.23
N GLU A 21 -5.37 16.02 1.33
CA GLU A 21 -6.16 16.84 0.39
C GLU A 21 -6.92 15.96 -0.62
N THR A 22 -6.30 14.88 -1.11
CA THR A 22 -6.97 13.91 -1.98
C THR A 22 -8.15 13.26 -1.27
N CYS A 23 -7.97 12.79 -0.04
CA CYS A 23 -9.05 12.27 0.78
C CYS A 23 -10.19 13.28 0.96
N ARG A 24 -9.88 14.55 1.22
CA ARG A 24 -10.85 15.64 1.35
C ARG A 24 -11.68 15.85 0.07
N ARG A 25 -11.03 15.81 -1.09
CA ARG A 25 -11.70 15.96 -2.41
C ARG A 25 -12.54 14.75 -2.79
N MET A 26 -12.28 13.60 -2.20
CA MET A 26 -13.04 12.36 -2.42
C MET A 26 -14.34 12.29 -1.61
N VAL A 27 -14.50 13.09 -0.56
CA VAL A 27 -15.69 13.04 0.32
C VAL A 27 -16.99 13.13 -0.50
N GLY A 28 -17.90 12.20 -0.23
CA GLY A 28 -19.18 12.07 -0.93
C GLY A 28 -19.13 11.30 -2.26
N GLN A 29 -17.94 10.87 -2.71
CA GLN A 29 -17.81 10.01 -3.89
C GLN A 29 -17.99 8.54 -3.51
N SER A 30 -18.65 7.77 -4.38
CA SER A 30 -18.89 6.35 -4.16
C SER A 30 -18.01 5.51 -5.08
N PHE A 31 -17.44 4.44 -4.52
CA PHE A 31 -16.57 3.49 -5.21
C PHE A 31 -17.04 2.07 -4.97
N ARG A 32 -16.65 1.18 -5.87
CA ARG A 32 -16.92 -0.25 -5.70
C ARG A 32 -15.78 -0.89 -4.92
N VAL A 33 -16.09 -1.42 -3.73
CA VAL A 33 -15.15 -2.06 -2.82
C VAL A 33 -15.70 -3.44 -2.45
N SER A 34 -14.97 -4.50 -2.74
CA SER A 34 -15.39 -5.91 -2.52
C SER A 34 -16.80 -6.20 -3.05
N GLY A 35 -17.12 -5.64 -4.23
CA GLY A 35 -18.41 -5.82 -4.89
C GLY A 35 -19.55 -4.96 -4.35
N GLN A 36 -19.34 -4.17 -3.31
CA GLN A 36 -20.33 -3.25 -2.71
C GLN A 36 -19.99 -1.80 -3.00
N ASN A 37 -20.99 -0.92 -3.03
CA ASN A 37 -20.75 0.51 -3.10
C ASN A 37 -20.37 1.04 -1.72
N ALA A 38 -19.22 1.69 -1.61
CA ALA A 38 -18.76 2.38 -0.42
C ALA A 38 -18.61 3.88 -0.73
N GLU A 39 -19.15 4.72 0.12
CA GLU A 39 -18.97 6.16 0.04
C GLU A 39 -17.73 6.59 0.81
N TRP A 40 -16.93 7.46 0.22
CA TRP A 40 -15.76 8.00 0.89
C TRP A 40 -16.16 9.14 1.84
N ASN A 41 -15.90 8.95 3.12
CA ASN A 41 -16.18 9.93 4.17
C ASN A 41 -14.98 10.18 5.10
N MET A 42 -13.77 9.77 4.68
CA MET A 42 -12.58 9.79 5.52
C MET A 42 -11.64 10.93 5.13
N ILE A 43 -11.27 11.73 6.13
CA ILE A 43 -10.18 12.71 6.04
C ILE A 43 -9.25 12.44 7.23
N PRO A 44 -7.92 12.26 7.01
CA PRO A 44 -7.00 12.04 8.12
C PRO A 44 -7.02 13.15 9.16
N TYR A 45 -7.17 12.77 10.43
CA TYR A 45 -7.03 13.68 11.57
C TYR A 45 -5.55 13.94 11.88
N ASP A 46 -5.26 15.03 12.57
CA ASP A 46 -3.88 15.41 12.91
C ASP A 46 -3.16 14.35 13.76
N VAL A 47 -3.87 13.70 14.69
CA VAL A 47 -3.33 12.57 15.46
C VAL A 47 -2.97 11.38 14.58
N GLN A 48 -3.67 11.16 13.47
CA GLN A 48 -3.38 10.10 12.51
C GLN A 48 -2.12 10.42 11.68
N LEU A 49 -1.83 11.70 11.42
CA LEU A 49 -0.57 12.10 10.81
C LEU A 49 0.63 11.76 11.71
N LEU A 50 0.50 11.94 13.03
CA LEU A 50 1.55 11.51 13.98
C LEU A 50 1.82 10.00 13.89
N GLY A 51 0.75 9.19 13.81
CA GLY A 51 0.88 7.74 13.59
C GLY A 51 1.59 7.40 12.27
N ALA A 52 1.29 8.12 11.21
CA ALA A 52 1.92 7.95 9.89
C ALA A 52 3.42 8.30 9.92
N ILE A 53 3.81 9.37 10.61
CA ILE A 53 5.22 9.76 10.81
C ILE A 53 5.97 8.67 11.59
N VAL A 54 5.35 8.12 12.63
CA VAL A 54 5.94 7.03 13.43
C VAL A 54 6.21 5.81 12.55
N LEU A 55 5.25 5.42 11.69
CA LEU A 55 5.40 4.31 10.74
C LEU A 55 6.50 4.58 9.70
N HIS A 56 6.55 5.79 9.13
CA HIS A 56 7.60 6.17 8.18
C HIS A 56 9.00 6.06 8.78
N ASN A 57 9.14 6.37 10.06
CA ASN A 57 10.40 6.22 10.80
C ASN A 57 10.73 4.76 11.19
N GLY A 58 10.05 3.76 10.66
CA GLY A 58 10.29 2.35 10.93
C GLY A 58 9.91 1.91 12.35
N LYS A 59 9.03 2.65 13.02
CA LYS A 59 8.59 2.37 14.40
C LYS A 59 7.19 1.76 14.41
N VAL A 60 6.82 1.15 15.52
CA VAL A 60 5.47 0.62 15.76
C VAL A 60 4.56 1.76 16.24
N SER A 61 3.42 1.94 15.60
CA SER A 61 2.35 2.84 16.04
C SER A 61 1.21 2.02 16.62
N GLU A 62 1.00 2.10 17.93
CA GLU A 62 -0.14 1.47 18.58
C GLU A 62 -1.39 2.32 18.38
N MET A 63 -2.42 1.70 17.79
CA MET A 63 -3.72 2.34 17.56
C MET A 63 -4.82 1.35 17.92
N LYS A 64 -5.83 1.81 18.67
CA LYS A 64 -7.01 0.99 19.03
C LYS A 64 -7.85 0.63 17.80
N THR A 65 -8.69 -0.38 17.96
CA THR A 65 -9.68 -0.74 16.94
C THR A 65 -10.60 0.44 16.64
N GLY A 66 -10.85 0.72 15.36
CA GLY A 66 -11.69 1.83 14.93
C GLY A 66 -10.96 3.18 14.74
N GLU A 67 -9.70 3.32 15.12
CA GLU A 67 -8.95 4.58 14.99
C GLU A 67 -8.40 4.86 13.57
N GLY A 68 -8.77 4.05 12.59
CA GLY A 68 -8.45 4.31 11.18
C GLY A 68 -7.04 3.89 10.76
N LYS A 69 -6.50 2.78 11.29
CA LYS A 69 -5.17 2.26 10.93
C LYS A 69 -4.94 2.16 9.42
N THR A 70 -5.93 1.68 8.67
CA THR A 70 -5.86 1.53 7.21
C THR A 70 -5.65 2.89 6.53
N LEU A 71 -6.34 3.93 6.99
CA LEU A 71 -6.17 5.28 6.47
C LEU A 71 -4.82 5.88 6.85
N VAL A 72 -4.36 5.68 8.09
CA VAL A 72 -3.05 6.15 8.57
C VAL A 72 -1.93 5.57 7.72
N ALA A 73 -2.00 4.28 7.39
CA ALA A 73 -1.00 3.60 6.59
C ALA A 73 -0.87 4.19 5.16
N THR A 74 -1.92 4.83 4.63
CA THR A 74 -1.89 5.37 3.26
C THR A 74 -0.78 6.41 3.06
N MET A 75 -0.48 7.20 4.07
CA MET A 75 0.50 8.28 3.98
C MET A 75 1.95 7.76 3.81
N PRO A 76 2.47 6.91 4.72
CA PRO A 76 3.81 6.35 4.53
C PRO A 76 3.89 5.40 3.34
N ILE A 77 2.83 4.68 2.98
CA ILE A 77 2.78 3.84 1.78
C ILE A 77 2.96 4.71 0.53
N TYR A 78 2.17 5.80 0.40
CA TYR A 78 2.31 6.73 -0.71
C TYR A 78 3.73 7.30 -0.81
N LEU A 79 4.27 7.82 0.29
CA LEU A 79 5.59 8.42 0.33
C LEU A 79 6.67 7.43 -0.13
N ASN A 80 6.66 6.20 0.38
CA ASN A 80 7.65 5.19 0.01
C ASN A 80 7.46 4.69 -1.43
N ALA A 81 6.23 4.64 -1.94
CA ALA A 81 5.96 4.23 -3.32
C ALA A 81 6.53 5.21 -4.37
N LEU A 82 6.79 6.47 -3.99
CA LEU A 82 7.44 7.46 -4.88
C LEU A 82 8.87 7.06 -5.28
N THR A 83 9.49 6.12 -4.60
CA THR A 83 10.80 5.56 -5.00
C THR A 83 10.74 4.75 -6.28
N GLY A 84 9.56 4.28 -6.70
CA GLY A 84 9.38 3.40 -7.86
C GLY A 84 9.83 1.95 -7.66
N ARG A 85 10.26 1.57 -6.46
CA ARG A 85 10.74 0.19 -6.16
C ARG A 85 9.62 -0.79 -5.85
N GLY A 86 8.42 -0.31 -5.61
CA GLY A 86 7.28 -1.08 -5.13
C GLY A 86 7.21 -1.14 -3.61
N VAL A 87 5.99 -1.11 -3.10
CA VAL A 87 5.71 -1.20 -1.66
C VAL A 87 4.79 -2.39 -1.41
N HIS A 88 5.18 -3.26 -0.49
CA HIS A 88 4.34 -4.36 -0.03
C HIS A 88 3.57 -3.96 1.22
N VAL A 89 2.25 -4.15 1.19
CA VAL A 89 1.36 -3.88 2.32
C VAL A 89 0.80 -5.20 2.84
N ILE A 90 1.21 -5.57 4.04
CA ILE A 90 0.86 -6.85 4.63
C ILE A 90 -0.45 -6.74 5.41
N THR A 91 -1.40 -7.63 5.09
CA THR A 91 -2.68 -7.78 5.76
C THR A 91 -2.81 -9.16 6.39
N VAL A 92 -3.79 -9.32 7.29
CA VAL A 92 -3.96 -10.59 8.02
C VAL A 92 -4.69 -11.67 7.22
N ASN A 93 -5.41 -11.31 6.14
CA ASN A 93 -6.11 -12.25 5.26
C ASN A 93 -6.38 -11.67 3.88
N ASP A 94 -6.74 -12.55 2.93
CA ASP A 94 -7.02 -12.22 1.53
C ASP A 94 -8.17 -11.22 1.36
N TYR A 95 -9.22 -11.34 2.18
CA TYR A 95 -10.35 -10.41 2.14
C TYR A 95 -9.90 -8.96 2.41
N LEU A 96 -9.08 -8.76 3.43
CA LEU A 96 -8.54 -7.44 3.75
C LEU A 96 -7.55 -6.96 2.71
N ALA A 97 -6.73 -7.85 2.13
CA ALA A 97 -5.82 -7.50 1.05
C ALA A 97 -6.59 -6.91 -0.13
N GLN A 98 -7.62 -7.58 -0.60
CA GLN A 98 -8.46 -7.09 -1.69
C GLN A 98 -9.23 -5.83 -1.31
N ARG A 99 -9.93 -5.83 -0.17
CA ARG A 99 -10.75 -4.70 0.29
C ARG A 99 -9.92 -3.43 0.42
N ASP A 100 -8.76 -3.51 1.08
CA ASP A 100 -7.93 -2.34 1.35
C ASP A 100 -7.23 -1.85 0.07
N ALA A 101 -6.81 -2.75 -0.83
CA ALA A 101 -6.28 -2.41 -2.14
C ALA A 101 -7.33 -1.71 -3.03
N GLU A 102 -8.58 -2.16 -3.00
CA GLU A 102 -9.67 -1.52 -3.74
C GLU A 102 -10.03 -0.16 -3.13
N TRP A 103 -10.17 -0.07 -1.81
CA TRP A 103 -10.64 1.13 -1.11
C TRP A 103 -9.56 2.20 -1.01
N MET A 104 -8.40 1.90 -0.41
CA MET A 104 -7.29 2.86 -0.31
C MET A 104 -6.62 3.09 -1.66
N GLY A 105 -6.71 2.12 -2.55
CA GLY A 105 -6.26 2.24 -3.94
C GLY A 105 -6.86 3.42 -4.68
N GLU A 106 -8.07 3.87 -4.33
CA GLU A 106 -8.68 5.06 -4.91
C GLU A 106 -7.87 6.34 -4.62
N VAL A 107 -7.25 6.44 -3.43
CA VAL A 107 -6.36 7.56 -3.08
C VAL A 107 -5.10 7.50 -3.92
N TYR A 108 -4.45 6.34 -3.98
CA TYR A 108 -3.18 6.16 -4.68
C TYR A 108 -3.32 6.37 -6.19
N ARG A 109 -4.39 5.84 -6.82
CA ARG A 109 -4.64 6.04 -8.25
C ARG A 109 -4.84 7.51 -8.61
N ARG A 110 -5.51 8.30 -7.74
CA ARG A 110 -5.64 9.76 -7.93
C ARG A 110 -4.32 10.50 -7.79
N LEU A 111 -3.38 9.92 -7.08
CA LEU A 111 -2.02 10.44 -6.92
C LEU A 111 -1.04 9.86 -7.96
N GLY A 112 -1.56 9.12 -8.96
CA GLY A 112 -0.78 8.63 -10.10
C GLY A 112 -0.07 7.30 -9.89
N LEU A 113 -0.38 6.56 -8.80
CA LEU A 113 0.24 5.27 -8.49
C LEU A 113 -0.68 4.09 -8.85
N SER A 114 -0.08 3.00 -9.30
CA SER A 114 -0.74 1.72 -9.56
C SER A 114 -0.85 0.89 -8.29
N VAL A 115 -1.96 0.13 -8.16
CA VAL A 115 -2.24 -0.70 -6.98
C VAL A 115 -2.72 -2.07 -7.40
N GLY A 116 -2.08 -3.09 -6.89
CA GLY A 116 -2.44 -4.49 -7.03
C GLY A 116 -2.64 -5.18 -5.68
N PHE A 117 -3.12 -6.42 -5.73
CA PHE A 117 -3.21 -7.29 -4.55
C PHE A 117 -2.98 -8.75 -4.95
N ILE A 118 -2.45 -9.52 -4.01
CA ILE A 118 -2.16 -10.95 -4.17
C ILE A 118 -3.14 -11.75 -3.33
N LEU A 119 -3.75 -12.77 -3.97
CA LEU A 119 -4.62 -13.75 -3.32
C LEU A 119 -4.06 -15.16 -3.51
N ASN A 120 -4.39 -16.06 -2.60
CA ASN A 120 -3.97 -17.46 -2.66
C ASN A 120 -4.36 -18.15 -3.98
N SER A 121 -5.52 -17.82 -4.55
CA SER A 121 -6.06 -18.41 -5.77
C SER A 121 -5.42 -17.90 -7.08
N MET A 122 -4.50 -16.93 -7.03
CA MET A 122 -3.88 -16.33 -8.22
C MET A 122 -2.76 -17.20 -8.77
N ASP A 123 -2.70 -17.31 -10.11
CA ASP A 123 -1.58 -17.92 -10.84
C ASP A 123 -0.36 -16.98 -10.90
N ASN A 124 0.79 -17.53 -11.29
CA ASN A 124 2.06 -16.79 -11.34
C ASN A 124 2.04 -15.61 -12.32
N VAL A 125 1.33 -15.72 -13.45
CA VAL A 125 1.25 -14.63 -14.44
C VAL A 125 0.56 -13.43 -13.82
N LYS A 126 -0.58 -13.66 -13.17
CA LYS A 126 -1.34 -12.61 -12.51
C LYS A 126 -0.63 -12.04 -11.30
N ARG A 127 0.08 -12.88 -10.52
CA ARG A 127 0.94 -12.41 -9.41
C ARG A 127 2.01 -11.44 -9.92
N ARG A 128 2.69 -11.76 -11.01
CA ARG A 128 3.70 -10.90 -11.63
C ARG A 128 3.12 -9.54 -12.04
N GLU A 129 1.93 -9.51 -12.64
CA GLU A 129 1.23 -8.26 -12.95
C GLU A 129 0.95 -7.42 -11.70
N MET A 130 0.53 -8.07 -10.61
CA MET A 130 0.26 -7.38 -9.34
C MET A 130 1.53 -6.85 -8.69
N TYR A 131 2.62 -7.62 -8.71
CA TYR A 131 3.93 -7.16 -8.23
C TYR A 131 4.54 -6.04 -9.08
N ALA A 132 4.14 -5.91 -10.34
CA ALA A 132 4.54 -4.80 -11.19
C ALA A 132 3.90 -3.46 -10.80
N CYS A 133 2.85 -3.45 -9.97
CA CYS A 133 2.26 -2.23 -9.43
C CYS A 133 3.20 -1.51 -8.45
N ASP A 134 2.98 -0.22 -8.24
CA ASP A 134 3.73 0.58 -7.28
C ASP A 134 3.46 0.16 -5.83
N ILE A 135 2.23 -0.33 -5.57
CA ILE A 135 1.78 -0.79 -4.27
C ILE A 135 1.10 -2.15 -4.44
N THR A 136 1.53 -3.15 -3.67
CA THR A 136 0.95 -4.50 -3.70
C THR A 136 0.49 -4.92 -2.30
N TYR A 137 -0.81 -5.20 -2.17
CA TYR A 137 -1.40 -5.74 -0.94
C TYR A 137 -1.38 -7.26 -0.95
N GLY A 138 -1.19 -7.89 0.20
CA GLY A 138 -1.23 -9.34 0.34
C GLY A 138 -1.08 -9.79 1.78
N THR A 139 -1.18 -11.09 2.01
CA THR A 139 -0.88 -11.66 3.32
C THR A 139 0.62 -11.93 3.46
N ASN A 140 1.11 -12.02 4.69
CA ASN A 140 2.51 -12.38 4.96
C ASN A 140 2.87 -13.75 4.35
N ASN A 141 1.94 -14.71 4.37
CA ASN A 141 2.15 -16.03 3.78
C ASN A 141 2.36 -15.96 2.27
N GLU A 142 1.52 -15.18 1.56
CA GLU A 142 1.64 -15.05 0.10
C GLU A 142 2.97 -14.41 -0.29
N PHE A 143 3.36 -13.29 0.34
CA PHE A 143 4.66 -12.66 0.09
C PHE A 143 5.84 -13.60 0.42
N GLY A 144 5.76 -14.29 1.56
CA GLY A 144 6.82 -15.20 1.99
C GLY A 144 6.96 -16.42 1.08
N PHE A 145 5.85 -17.04 0.66
CA PHE A 145 5.89 -18.17 -0.26
C PHE A 145 6.30 -17.77 -1.67
N ASP A 146 5.91 -16.60 -2.16
CA ASP A 146 6.36 -16.08 -3.44
C ASP A 146 7.88 -15.81 -3.41
N TYR A 147 8.40 -15.21 -2.33
CA TYR A 147 9.83 -15.04 -2.14
C TYR A 147 10.59 -16.37 -2.15
N LEU A 148 10.08 -17.39 -1.46
CA LEU A 148 10.71 -18.71 -1.46
C LEU A 148 10.65 -19.37 -2.84
N ARG A 149 9.55 -19.26 -3.57
CA ARG A 149 9.42 -19.76 -4.95
C ARG A 149 10.41 -19.07 -5.88
N ASP A 150 10.52 -17.75 -5.79
CA ASP A 150 11.46 -16.97 -6.60
C ASP A 150 12.92 -17.37 -6.32
N ASN A 151 13.28 -17.67 -5.06
CA ASN A 151 14.62 -18.17 -4.73
C ASN A 151 14.91 -19.58 -5.27
N MET A 152 13.88 -20.36 -5.62
CA MET A 152 14.02 -21.70 -6.22
C MET A 152 13.92 -21.66 -7.75
N ALA A 153 13.61 -20.51 -8.35
CA ALA A 153 13.48 -20.34 -9.79
C ALA A 153 14.83 -20.59 -10.49
N LEU A 154 14.79 -21.31 -11.59
CA LEU A 154 15.98 -21.60 -12.41
C LEU A 154 16.21 -20.54 -13.48
N HIS A 155 15.16 -19.83 -13.87
CA HIS A 155 15.20 -18.79 -14.90
C HIS A 155 14.53 -17.49 -14.40
N PRO A 156 15.07 -16.31 -14.81
CA PRO A 156 14.47 -15.01 -14.45
C PRO A 156 12.99 -14.86 -14.84
N ASP A 157 12.57 -15.54 -15.90
CA ASP A 157 11.18 -15.51 -16.38
C ASP A 157 10.18 -16.21 -15.43
N GLU A 158 10.68 -16.98 -14.48
CA GLU A 158 9.87 -17.67 -13.46
C GLU A 158 9.62 -16.80 -12.23
N LEU A 159 10.41 -15.74 -12.04
CA LEU A 159 10.26 -14.83 -10.92
C LEU A 159 8.93 -14.07 -10.99
N CYS A 160 8.22 -13.97 -9.87
CA CYS A 160 7.01 -13.15 -9.77
C CYS A 160 7.25 -11.82 -9.07
N GLN A 161 8.14 -11.74 -8.09
CA GLN A 161 8.46 -10.50 -7.40
C GLN A 161 9.51 -9.70 -8.19
N ARG A 162 9.54 -8.37 -7.96
CA ARG A 162 10.63 -7.52 -8.44
C ARG A 162 11.87 -7.72 -7.55
N ASP A 163 13.02 -7.26 -8.05
CA ASP A 163 14.24 -7.21 -7.25
C ASP A 163 13.98 -6.50 -5.91
N HIS A 164 14.44 -7.16 -4.84
CA HIS A 164 14.37 -6.59 -3.50
C HIS A 164 15.45 -5.52 -3.34
N ALA A 165 15.03 -4.36 -2.89
CA ALA A 165 15.93 -3.23 -2.64
C ALA A 165 16.59 -3.31 -1.26
#